data_fe121a5514ce93e5c698c95cf5f81847
#
_entry.id   fe121a5514ce93e5c698c95cf5f81847
#
_cell.length_a   1.000
_cell.length_b   1.000
_cell.length_c   1.000
_cell.angle_alpha   90.00
_cell.angle_beta   90.00
_cell.angle_gamma   90.00
#
_symmetry.space_group_name_H-M   'P 1'
#
loop_
_entity.id
_entity.type
_entity.pdbx_description
1 polymer ?
#
loop_
_entity_poly.entity_id
_entity_poly.type
_entity_poly.pdbx_seq_one_letter_code
_entity_poly.pdbx_strand_id
1 'polypeptide(L)'
;MCKCGVEFRLGVLSKPNQKNMNKKYYYYIIFGITFLLFNLVQDNIRPNYDGGNSLIIYFLGVIPNFLPGIGLPSFFYVIIPEVFKPHSFFFKERLKLSIYISMFGLISNEFITIFTPGRGIFDWNDILWTLIGGGLFLTIHRKIN
;
A
#
# COMPACT_ATOMS: atom_id res chain seq x y z
N MET A 1 -17.54 -4.41 -61.32
CA MET A 1 -18.17 -3.79 -60.13
C MET A 1 -17.84 -4.64 -58.91
N CYS A 2 -16.75 -4.31 -58.21
CA CYS A 2 -16.39 -4.96 -56.96
C CYS A 2 -16.93 -4.13 -55.79
N LYS A 3 -17.84 -4.70 -55.00
CA LYS A 3 -18.28 -4.15 -53.74
C LYS A 3 -17.31 -4.57 -52.62
N CYS A 4 -16.40 -3.68 -52.23
CA CYS A 4 -15.63 -3.86 -51.00
C CYS A 4 -16.56 -3.53 -49.81
N GLY A 5 -17.06 -4.55 -49.14
CA GLY A 5 -17.70 -4.42 -47.85
C GLY A 5 -16.65 -4.26 -46.75
N VAL A 6 -16.47 -3.04 -46.26
CA VAL A 6 -15.68 -2.78 -45.04
C VAL A 6 -16.56 -3.15 -43.83
N GLU A 7 -16.40 -4.36 -43.31
CA GLU A 7 -16.97 -4.72 -42.00
C GLU A 7 -16.24 -3.92 -40.89
N PHE A 8 -16.90 -2.89 -40.38
CA PHE A 8 -16.49 -2.16 -39.20
C PHE A 8 -16.76 -3.07 -37.99
N ARG A 9 -15.75 -3.89 -37.58
CA ARG A 9 -15.80 -4.61 -36.33
C ARG A 9 -15.79 -3.58 -35.19
N LEU A 10 -16.98 -3.24 -34.69
CA LEU A 10 -17.16 -2.61 -33.40
C LEU A 10 -16.49 -3.51 -32.36
N GLY A 11 -15.35 -3.05 -31.86
CA GLY A 11 -14.64 -3.71 -30.76
C GLY A 11 -15.61 -3.84 -29.58
N VAL A 12 -16.01 -5.06 -29.28
CA VAL A 12 -16.77 -5.39 -28.08
C VAL A 12 -15.90 -4.98 -26.90
N LEU A 13 -16.21 -3.81 -26.32
CA LEU A 13 -15.70 -3.40 -25.02
C LEU A 13 -16.14 -4.48 -24.02
N SER A 14 -15.24 -5.40 -23.73
CA SER A 14 -15.48 -6.44 -22.72
C SER A 14 -15.80 -5.74 -21.41
N LYS A 15 -17.04 -5.88 -20.92
CA LYS A 15 -17.44 -5.36 -19.61
C LYS A 15 -16.43 -5.84 -18.56
N PRO A 16 -15.86 -4.95 -17.74
CA PRO A 16 -14.95 -5.34 -16.67
C PRO A 16 -15.65 -6.37 -15.79
N ASN A 17 -14.97 -7.49 -15.54
CA ASN A 17 -15.53 -8.60 -14.78
C ASN A 17 -15.89 -8.11 -13.37
N GLN A 18 -17.17 -8.07 -13.04
CA GLN A 18 -17.74 -7.51 -11.81
C GLN A 18 -17.09 -8.10 -10.54
N LYS A 19 -16.64 -9.37 -10.61
CA LYS A 19 -15.92 -10.04 -9.52
C LYS A 19 -14.54 -9.42 -9.24
N ASN A 20 -13.85 -8.92 -10.27
CA ASN A 20 -12.56 -8.24 -10.10
C ASN A 20 -12.72 -6.81 -9.57
N MET A 21 -13.84 -6.16 -9.89
CA MET A 21 -14.15 -4.84 -9.36
C MET A 21 -14.31 -4.87 -7.83
N ASN A 22 -15.04 -5.85 -7.28
CA ASN A 22 -15.24 -5.97 -5.85
C ASN A 22 -13.92 -6.14 -5.08
N LYS A 23 -12.98 -6.96 -5.60
CA LYS A 23 -11.67 -7.16 -4.96
C LYS A 23 -10.83 -5.88 -4.88
N LYS A 24 -10.89 -5.03 -5.89
CA LYS A 24 -10.18 -3.75 -5.91
C LYS A 24 -10.61 -2.82 -4.77
N TYR A 25 -11.93 -2.77 -4.47
CA TYR A 25 -12.45 -1.96 -3.38
C TYR A 25 -11.92 -2.35 -2.00
N TYR A 26 -11.69 -3.65 -1.74
CA TYR A 26 -11.11 -4.09 -0.47
C TYR A 26 -9.74 -3.44 -0.21
N TYR A 27 -8.88 -3.34 -1.23
CA TYR A 27 -7.56 -2.73 -1.08
C TYR A 27 -7.64 -1.21 -0.87
N TYR A 28 -8.59 -0.52 -1.52
CA TYR A 28 -8.84 0.89 -1.22
C TYR A 28 -9.34 1.11 0.20
N ILE A 29 -10.21 0.24 0.69
CA ILE A 29 -10.72 0.28 2.07
C ILE A 29 -9.57 0.04 3.06
N ILE A 30 -8.73 -0.97 2.82
CA ILE A 30 -7.57 -1.26 3.67
C ILE A 30 -6.64 -0.04 3.71
N PHE A 31 -6.30 0.53 2.55
CA PHE A 31 -5.49 1.74 2.48
C PHE A 31 -6.14 2.90 3.23
N GLY A 32 -7.42 3.17 2.99
CA GLY A 32 -8.16 4.24 3.66
C GLY A 32 -8.17 4.11 5.19
N ILE A 33 -8.47 2.89 5.69
CA ILE A 33 -8.48 2.62 7.13
C ILE A 33 -7.08 2.79 7.74
N THR A 34 -6.06 2.20 7.12
CA THR A 34 -4.67 2.31 7.63
C THR A 34 -4.16 3.75 7.58
N PHE A 35 -4.52 4.52 6.57
CA PHE A 35 -4.18 5.92 6.44
C PHE A 35 -4.87 6.78 7.51
N LEU A 36 -6.18 6.57 7.74
CA LEU A 36 -6.92 7.28 8.79
C LEU A 36 -6.38 6.96 10.18
N LEU A 37 -6.10 5.68 10.47
CA LEU A 37 -5.52 5.27 11.74
C LEU A 37 -4.11 5.84 11.93
N PHE A 38 -3.29 5.87 10.88
CA PHE A 38 -1.97 6.48 10.93
C PHE A 38 -2.06 7.96 11.33
N ASN A 39 -2.89 8.76 10.66
CA ASN A 39 -3.05 10.19 10.99
C ASN A 39 -3.63 10.37 12.41
N LEU A 40 -4.61 9.54 12.80
CA LEU A 40 -5.19 9.60 14.15
C LEU A 40 -4.13 9.37 15.23
N VAL A 41 -3.29 8.36 15.05
CA VAL A 41 -2.24 8.04 16.03
C VAL A 41 -1.14 9.10 16.01
N GLN A 42 -0.67 9.48 14.83
CA GLN A 42 0.48 10.38 14.67
C GLN A 42 0.17 11.81 15.10
N ASP A 43 -1.02 12.33 14.72
CA ASP A 43 -1.34 13.74 14.88
C ASP A 43 -2.19 14.04 16.12
N ASN A 44 -2.96 13.05 16.61
CA ASN A 44 -3.87 13.28 17.73
C ASN A 44 -3.49 12.50 18.99
N ILE A 45 -3.23 11.19 18.89
CA ILE A 45 -3.03 10.38 20.10
C ILE A 45 -1.62 10.58 20.65
N ARG A 46 -0.59 10.42 19.82
CA ARG A 46 0.80 10.46 20.24
C ARG A 46 1.21 11.79 20.88
N PRO A 47 0.87 12.98 20.34
CA PRO A 47 1.24 14.26 20.95
C PRO A 47 0.51 14.56 22.26
N ASN A 48 -0.69 14.00 22.45
CA ASN A 48 -1.55 14.28 23.60
C ASN A 48 -1.48 13.20 24.70
N TYR A 49 -0.61 12.20 24.55
CA TYR A 49 -0.49 11.12 25.52
C TYR A 49 0.54 11.44 26.60
N ASP A 50 0.08 11.88 27.76
CA ASP A 50 0.91 12.20 28.93
C ASP A 50 1.02 11.02 29.93
N GLY A 51 0.52 9.84 29.56
CA GLY A 51 0.49 8.66 30.42
C GLY A 51 1.86 8.01 30.60
N GLY A 52 2.17 7.60 31.85
CA GLY A 52 3.42 6.91 32.20
C GLY A 52 3.49 5.41 31.83
N ASN A 53 2.52 4.85 31.08
CA ASN A 53 2.51 3.44 30.73
C ASN A 53 3.47 3.15 29.57
N SER A 54 4.58 2.49 29.85
CA SER A 54 5.63 2.17 28.89
C SER A 54 5.16 1.32 27.70
N LEU A 55 4.18 0.43 27.90
CA LEU A 55 3.61 -0.37 26.82
C LEU A 55 2.84 0.48 25.81
N ILE A 56 2.04 1.44 26.30
CA ILE A 56 1.29 2.35 25.43
C ILE A 56 2.25 3.23 24.65
N ILE A 57 3.27 3.78 25.29
CA ILE A 57 4.31 4.59 24.63
C ILE A 57 5.00 3.79 23.54
N TYR A 58 5.34 2.52 23.81
CA TYR A 58 5.94 1.63 22.81
C TYR A 58 5.01 1.43 21.61
N PHE A 59 3.73 1.08 21.83
CA PHE A 59 2.78 0.88 20.73
C PHE A 59 2.52 2.16 19.94
N LEU A 60 2.44 3.32 20.59
CA LEU A 60 2.32 4.61 19.91
C LEU A 60 3.56 4.95 19.06
N GLY A 61 4.73 4.42 19.42
CA GLY A 61 5.94 4.53 18.63
C GLY A 61 5.93 3.66 17.37
N VAL A 62 5.47 2.41 17.47
CA VAL A 62 5.58 1.43 16.37
C VAL A 62 4.41 1.42 15.40
N ILE A 63 3.19 1.79 15.84
CA ILE A 63 1.99 1.84 15.00
C ILE A 63 2.18 2.69 13.73
N PRO A 64 2.82 3.88 13.79
CA PRO A 64 3.06 4.70 12.62
C PRO A 64 3.93 4.05 11.54
N ASN A 65 4.75 3.05 11.88
CA ASN A 65 5.56 2.29 10.93
C ASN A 65 4.86 1.02 10.46
N PHE A 66 4.09 0.39 11.34
CA PHE A 66 3.32 -0.81 11.04
C PHE A 66 2.17 -0.55 10.06
N LEU A 67 1.38 0.52 10.26
CA LEU A 67 0.21 0.82 9.42
C LEU A 67 0.57 1.14 7.96
N PRO A 68 1.57 1.97 7.64
CA PRO A 68 2.04 2.16 6.28
C PRO A 68 2.58 0.89 5.64
N GLY A 69 3.17 -0.03 6.42
CA GLY A 69 3.58 -1.36 5.97
C GLY A 69 2.45 -2.19 5.37
N ILE A 70 1.19 -1.97 5.79
CA ILE A 70 -0.01 -2.61 5.24
C ILE A 70 -0.64 -1.72 4.15
N GLY A 71 -0.76 -0.43 4.41
CA GLY A 71 -1.52 0.50 3.58
C GLY A 71 -0.86 0.77 2.23
N LEU A 72 0.43 1.09 2.22
CA LEU A 72 1.13 1.43 0.97
C LEU A 72 1.17 0.27 -0.04
N PRO A 73 1.47 -0.99 0.33
CA PRO A 73 1.35 -2.10 -0.62
C PRO A 73 -0.08 -2.28 -1.14
N SER A 74 -1.11 -2.05 -0.31
CA SER A 74 -2.51 -2.09 -0.73
C SER A 74 -2.79 -1.03 -1.78
N PHE A 75 -2.33 0.20 -1.57
CA PHE A 75 -2.47 1.31 -2.50
C PHE A 75 -1.77 1.02 -3.83
N PHE A 76 -0.48 0.67 -3.81
CA PHE A 76 0.28 0.39 -5.03
C PHE A 76 -0.27 -0.80 -5.80
N TYR A 77 -0.77 -1.84 -5.11
CA TYR A 77 -1.39 -3.00 -5.76
C TYR A 77 -2.57 -2.61 -6.66
N VAL A 78 -3.30 -1.56 -6.30
CA VAL A 78 -4.45 -1.06 -7.06
C VAL A 78 -4.03 -0.04 -8.12
N ILE A 79 -3.05 0.81 -7.84
CA ILE A 79 -2.61 1.89 -8.74
C ILE A 79 -1.76 1.36 -9.91
N ILE A 80 -0.91 0.35 -9.69
CA ILE A 80 -0.06 -0.21 -10.74
C ILE A 80 -0.87 -0.60 -12.00
N PRO A 81 -2.00 -1.31 -11.92
CA PRO A 81 -2.82 -1.63 -13.08
C PRO A 81 -3.46 -0.44 -13.79
N GLU A 82 -3.60 0.70 -13.13
CA GLU A 82 -4.13 1.92 -13.75
C GLU A 82 -3.06 2.65 -14.59
N VAL A 83 -1.81 2.54 -14.14
CA VAL A 83 -0.68 3.24 -14.78
C VAL A 83 -0.07 2.39 -15.91
N PHE A 84 -0.03 1.09 -15.76
CA PHE A 84 0.66 0.20 -16.70
C PHE A 84 -0.32 -0.61 -17.56
N LYS A 85 0.04 -0.77 -18.85
CA LYS A 85 -0.76 -1.57 -19.80
C LYS A 85 -0.87 -3.04 -19.35
N PRO A 86 -2.00 -3.73 -19.62
CA PRO A 86 -2.26 -5.12 -19.18
C PRO A 86 -1.20 -6.15 -19.58
N HIS A 87 -0.49 -5.91 -20.68
CA HIS A 87 0.55 -6.83 -21.19
C HIS A 87 1.97 -6.50 -20.68
N SER A 88 2.13 -5.43 -19.86
CA SER A 88 3.44 -5.07 -19.31
C SER A 88 3.88 -6.07 -18.24
N PHE A 89 5.20 -6.21 -18.07
CA PHE A 89 5.80 -6.97 -16.96
C PHE A 89 5.31 -6.45 -15.60
N PHE A 90 5.22 -5.13 -15.45
CA PHE A 90 4.77 -4.46 -14.22
C PHE A 90 3.33 -4.82 -13.83
N PHE A 91 2.45 -4.96 -14.81
CA PHE A 91 1.08 -5.41 -14.55
C PHE A 91 1.01 -6.85 -14.05
N LYS A 92 1.81 -7.76 -14.65
CA LYS A 92 1.85 -9.18 -14.26
C LYS A 92 2.42 -9.37 -12.86
N GLU A 93 3.49 -8.66 -12.52
CA GLU A 93 4.19 -8.76 -11.23
C GLU A 93 3.73 -7.70 -10.21
N ARG A 94 2.52 -7.16 -10.38
CA ARG A 94 1.98 -6.05 -9.56
C ARG A 94 2.06 -6.28 -8.05
N LEU A 95 1.87 -7.53 -7.60
CA LEU A 95 1.97 -7.86 -6.17
C LEU A 95 3.40 -7.66 -5.66
N LYS A 96 4.38 -8.23 -6.34
CA LYS A 96 5.78 -8.08 -5.93
C LYS A 96 6.21 -6.62 -6.01
N LEU A 97 5.84 -5.96 -7.10
CA LEU A 97 6.20 -4.56 -7.33
C LEU A 97 5.59 -3.64 -6.27
N SER A 98 4.33 -3.84 -5.89
CA SER A 98 3.68 -3.06 -4.83
C SER A 98 4.40 -3.19 -3.49
N ILE A 99 4.83 -4.42 -3.13
CA ILE A 99 5.58 -4.68 -1.91
C ILE A 99 6.97 -4.05 -1.99
N TYR A 100 7.71 -4.27 -3.09
CA TYR A 100 9.07 -3.71 -3.23
C TYR A 100 9.10 -2.19 -3.18
N ILE A 101 8.21 -1.52 -3.92
CA ILE A 101 8.14 -0.05 -3.91
C ILE A 101 7.80 0.46 -2.49
N SER A 102 6.81 -0.15 -1.83
CA SER A 102 6.39 0.26 -0.50
C SER A 102 7.49 0.05 0.54
N MET A 103 8.07 -1.15 0.59
CA MET A 103 9.12 -1.48 1.55
C MET A 103 10.38 -0.65 1.31
N PHE A 104 10.78 -0.49 0.05
CA PHE A 104 11.92 0.35 -0.30
C PHE A 104 11.70 1.80 0.13
N GLY A 105 10.53 2.37 -0.15
CA GLY A 105 10.21 3.74 0.25
C GLY A 105 10.22 3.94 1.77
N LEU A 106 9.57 3.03 2.52
CA LEU A 106 9.50 3.12 3.97
C LEU A 106 10.87 2.92 4.64
N ILE A 107 11.62 1.90 4.22
CA ILE A 107 12.96 1.64 4.75
C ILE A 107 13.92 2.78 4.40
N SER A 108 13.86 3.30 3.16
CA SER A 108 14.68 4.46 2.77
C SER A 108 14.38 5.70 3.60
N ASN A 109 13.10 5.90 3.97
CA ASN A 109 12.73 7.01 4.84
C ASN A 109 13.42 6.91 6.22
N GLU A 110 13.52 5.70 6.79
CA GLU A 110 14.26 5.48 8.05
C GLU A 110 15.75 5.79 7.90
N PHE A 111 16.37 5.37 6.79
CA PHE A 111 17.78 5.70 6.55
C PHE A 111 18.01 7.19 6.33
N ILE A 112 17.07 7.92 5.74
CA ILE A 112 17.16 9.38 5.56
C ILE A 112 17.24 10.11 6.90
N THR A 113 16.63 9.58 7.97
CA THR A 113 16.71 10.19 9.31
C THR A 113 18.14 10.31 9.81
N ILE A 114 19.03 9.36 9.46
CA ILE A 114 20.46 9.39 9.82
C ILE A 114 21.14 10.65 9.27
N PHE A 115 20.74 11.08 8.07
CA PHE A 115 21.38 12.19 7.36
C PHE A 115 20.68 13.54 7.54
N THR A 116 19.53 13.55 8.24
CA THR A 116 18.69 14.74 8.40
C THR A 116 18.66 15.18 9.87
N PRO A 117 19.42 16.20 10.29
CA PRO A 117 19.37 16.71 11.66
C PRO A 117 17.94 17.13 12.05
N GLY A 118 17.52 16.72 13.25
CA GLY A 118 16.20 17.08 13.80
C GLY A 118 15.01 16.19 13.34
N ARG A 119 15.22 15.18 12.49
CA ARG A 119 14.16 14.27 12.04
C ARG A 119 13.93 13.04 12.92
N GLY A 120 14.66 12.90 14.02
CA GLY A 120 14.57 11.76 14.91
C GLY A 120 15.84 10.90 14.92
N ILE A 121 15.76 9.77 15.58
CA ILE A 121 16.84 8.79 15.70
C ILE A 121 16.42 7.56 14.88
N PHE A 122 17.36 7.03 14.08
CA PHE A 122 17.16 5.77 13.37
C PHE A 122 16.89 4.63 14.36
N ASP A 123 15.83 3.87 14.12
CA ASP A 123 15.45 2.73 14.96
C ASP A 123 15.21 1.47 14.11
N TRP A 124 15.96 0.41 14.40
CA TRP A 124 15.76 -0.91 13.79
C TRP A 124 14.37 -1.48 14.06
N ASN A 125 13.76 -1.10 15.16
CA ASN A 125 12.43 -1.52 15.54
C ASN A 125 11.37 -1.03 14.53
N ASP A 126 11.54 0.18 13.99
CA ASP A 126 10.66 0.78 12.98
C ASP A 126 10.70 -0.01 11.66
N ILE A 127 11.90 -0.44 11.25
CA ILE A 127 12.06 -1.33 10.08
C ILE A 127 11.39 -2.68 10.34
N LEU A 128 11.57 -3.26 11.52
CA LEU A 128 10.95 -4.53 11.88
C LEU A 128 9.42 -4.48 11.78
N TRP A 129 8.81 -3.45 12.37
CA TRP A 129 7.35 -3.29 12.33
C TRP A 129 6.82 -2.97 10.94
N THR A 130 7.57 -2.25 10.12
CA THR A 130 7.28 -2.06 8.70
C THR A 130 7.23 -3.40 7.95
N LEU A 131 8.22 -4.28 8.18
CA LEU A 131 8.26 -5.61 7.56
C LEU A 131 7.13 -6.52 8.05
N ILE A 132 6.77 -6.46 9.35
CA ILE A 132 5.62 -7.18 9.91
C ILE A 132 4.32 -6.70 9.24
N GLY A 133 4.15 -5.40 9.04
CA GLY A 133 3.03 -4.82 8.30
C GLY A 133 2.93 -5.35 6.86
N GLY A 134 4.06 -5.41 6.15
CA GLY A 134 4.13 -6.00 4.81
C GLY A 134 3.79 -7.49 4.78
N GLY A 135 4.22 -8.25 5.77
CA GLY A 135 3.86 -9.66 5.95
C GLY A 135 2.36 -9.85 6.20
N LEU A 136 1.75 -8.97 6.99
CA LEU A 136 0.31 -8.98 7.21
C LEU A 136 -0.46 -8.65 5.93
N PHE A 137 0.00 -7.67 5.15
CA PHE A 137 -0.57 -7.38 3.83
C PHE A 137 -0.57 -8.62 2.92
N LEU A 138 0.54 -9.37 2.86
CA LEU A 138 0.62 -10.63 2.09
C LEU A 138 -0.41 -11.66 2.55
N THR A 139 -0.61 -11.79 3.86
CA THR A 139 -1.59 -12.70 4.45
C THR A 139 -3.02 -12.31 4.07
N ILE A 140 -3.34 -11.01 4.16
CA ILE A 140 -4.63 -10.46 3.74
C ILE A 140 -4.84 -10.68 2.24
N HIS A 141 -3.81 -10.40 1.43
CA HIS A 141 -3.86 -10.60 -0.02
C HIS A 141 -4.19 -12.05 -0.39
N ARG A 142 -3.57 -13.04 0.27
CA ARG A 142 -3.86 -14.47 0.05
C ARG A 142 -5.30 -14.86 0.39
N LYS A 143 -5.92 -14.19 1.37
CA LYS A 143 -7.33 -14.46 1.75
C LYS A 143 -8.34 -13.82 0.78
N ILE A 144 -8.00 -12.70 0.15
CA ILE A 144 -8.87 -11.99 -0.79
C ILE A 144 -8.84 -12.65 -2.19
N ASN A 145 -7.73 -13.26 -2.59
CA ASN A 145 -7.52 -13.83 -3.92
C ASN A 145 -7.61 -15.33 -3.96
#